data_00897a03f80c7a4583639c39bfbfa56a
#
_entry.id   00897a03f80c7a4583639c39bfbfa56a
#
_cell.length_a   1.000
_cell.length_b   1.000
_cell.length_c   1.000
_cell.angle_alpha   90.00
_cell.angle_beta   90.00
_cell.angle_gamma   90.00
#
_symmetry.space_group_name_H-M   'P 1'
#
loop_
_entity.id
_entity.type
_entity.pdbx_description
1 polymer ?
#
loop_
_entity_poly.entity_id
_entity_poly.type
_entity_poly.pdbx_seq_one_letter_code
_entity_poly.pdbx_strand_id
1 'polypeptide(L)'
;MLFPVCLLSVPSVRAQTKEPASTSAEELHGGIEIGAKGIKSVAVRIVGDERGYSVNILNADILNTTIVQTKNGKFTPEAIRDTGSVTQRFYQRLRQDYRIPPEQIHIVGSSGLIGDNSQDLAEEVRKRTGQEMTFLDVETEAQLRIAGSIPRRYRIGATWYDNRGVAVLIDIGSGDTKGGYQLLRRVAGGAPEYDYITWGIPKGTVTFTNEISKAAGETADYQTFAKRAQALSPESVRAILRNEVARKPGLINRKRIYLSGGIVWTMMTLIRPEDRSTFTPVTADDITNFYNRAITNPEALLNPDLSRIRNKALRQEAEREVESVRNTFTPKNLIAGAEILRAVAGEMRLAGKQIYYARYGYLAWILSYVRLQAEK
;
A
#
# COMPACT_ATOMS: atom_id res chain seq x y z
N MET A 1 55.03 -7.28 -57.45
CA MET A 1 53.78 -7.81 -57.93
C MET A 1 52.73 -7.65 -56.86
N LEU A 2 51.88 -6.63 -56.98
CA LEU A 2 50.79 -6.36 -56.05
C LEU A 2 49.52 -6.89 -56.69
N PHE A 3 48.80 -7.80 -55.99
CA PHE A 3 47.46 -8.24 -56.39
C PHE A 3 46.39 -7.38 -55.72
N PRO A 4 45.36 -6.91 -56.42
CA PRO A 4 44.30 -6.14 -55.83
C PRO A 4 43.27 -7.11 -55.20
N VAL A 5 42.93 -6.86 -53.95
CA VAL A 5 41.80 -7.52 -53.22
C VAL A 5 40.49 -6.85 -53.65
N CYS A 6 39.65 -7.60 -54.35
CA CYS A 6 38.27 -7.22 -54.64
C CYS A 6 37.40 -7.41 -53.41
N LEU A 7 36.93 -6.30 -52.80
CA LEU A 7 35.89 -6.29 -51.80
C LEU A 7 34.52 -6.45 -52.47
N LEU A 8 33.91 -7.61 -52.35
CA LEU A 8 32.52 -7.86 -52.69
C LEU A 8 31.64 -7.28 -51.57
N SER A 9 30.91 -6.22 -51.87
CA SER A 9 29.86 -5.67 -51.01
C SER A 9 28.63 -6.57 -51.06
N VAL A 10 28.30 -7.24 -49.94
CA VAL A 10 27.04 -7.98 -49.79
C VAL A 10 25.94 -6.98 -49.41
N PRO A 11 24.81 -6.88 -50.11
CA PRO A 11 23.72 -6.03 -49.73
C PRO A 11 23.05 -6.58 -48.46
N SER A 12 23.04 -5.83 -47.39
CA SER A 12 22.31 -6.13 -46.15
C SER A 12 20.81 -5.95 -46.38
N VAL A 13 20.11 -7.07 -46.55
CA VAL A 13 18.66 -7.13 -46.54
C VAL A 13 18.23 -6.91 -45.09
N ARG A 14 17.85 -5.68 -44.73
CA ARG A 14 17.10 -5.38 -43.50
C ARG A 14 15.72 -6.02 -43.65
N ALA A 15 15.53 -7.19 -43.05
CA ALA A 15 14.20 -7.70 -42.75
C ALA A 15 13.55 -6.74 -41.74
N GLN A 16 12.62 -5.92 -42.21
CA GLN A 16 11.65 -5.23 -41.34
C GLN A 16 10.72 -6.31 -40.80
N THR A 17 11.05 -6.84 -39.64
CA THR A 17 10.05 -7.52 -38.82
C THR A 17 9.07 -6.45 -38.35
N LYS A 18 7.91 -6.34 -39.01
CA LYS A 18 6.73 -5.70 -38.44
C LYS A 18 6.48 -6.40 -37.12
N GLU A 19 6.74 -5.69 -36.00
CA GLU A 19 6.17 -6.09 -34.73
C GLU A 19 4.65 -6.21 -34.91
N PRO A 20 4.03 -7.32 -34.55
CA PRO A 20 2.58 -7.39 -34.52
C PRO A 20 2.11 -6.29 -33.58
N ALA A 21 1.25 -5.41 -34.05
CA ALA A 21 0.56 -4.43 -33.23
C ALA A 21 -0.26 -5.22 -32.22
N SER A 22 0.29 -5.36 -30.99
CA SER A 22 -0.43 -5.85 -29.85
C SER A 22 -1.54 -4.86 -29.58
N THR A 23 -2.76 -5.19 -29.99
CA THR A 23 -3.97 -4.49 -29.55
C THR A 23 -4.18 -4.81 -28.08
N SER A 24 -3.41 -4.16 -27.20
CA SER A 24 -3.70 -4.18 -25.78
C SER A 24 -5.05 -3.49 -25.58
N ALA A 25 -6.06 -4.22 -25.14
CA ALA A 25 -7.32 -3.62 -24.72
C ALA A 25 -7.02 -2.74 -23.51
N GLU A 26 -7.18 -1.43 -23.69
CA GLU A 26 -7.11 -0.47 -22.59
C GLU A 26 -8.53 -0.24 -22.06
N GLU A 27 -8.76 -0.55 -20.81
CA GLU A 27 -10.07 -0.37 -20.18
C GLU A 27 -9.96 0.55 -18.97
N LEU A 28 -10.97 1.43 -18.82
CA LEU A 28 -11.10 2.31 -17.67
C LEU A 28 -12.01 1.66 -16.62
N HIS A 29 -11.50 1.52 -15.42
CA HIS A 29 -12.24 0.97 -14.30
C HIS A 29 -12.24 1.91 -13.11
N GLY A 30 -13.28 1.83 -12.28
CA GLY A 30 -13.42 2.55 -11.03
C GLY A 30 -13.54 1.62 -9.84
N GLY A 31 -12.96 2.01 -8.72
CA GLY A 31 -13.13 1.32 -7.45
C GLY A 31 -13.49 2.29 -6.35
N ILE A 32 -14.46 1.94 -5.51
CA ILE A 32 -14.79 2.66 -4.29
C ILE A 32 -14.67 1.70 -3.12
N GLU A 33 -13.74 1.97 -2.22
CA GLU A 33 -13.52 1.25 -0.98
C GLU A 33 -14.20 1.99 0.17
N ILE A 34 -15.15 1.35 0.85
CA ILE A 34 -15.75 1.86 2.08
C ILE A 34 -15.10 1.12 3.25
N GLY A 35 -14.34 1.85 4.06
CA GLY A 35 -13.64 1.33 5.22
C GLY A 35 -14.10 1.98 6.52
N ALA A 36 -13.75 1.40 7.65
CA ALA A 36 -14.13 1.90 8.98
C ALA A 36 -13.63 3.34 9.31
N LYS A 37 -12.61 3.82 8.61
CA LYS A 37 -12.02 5.15 8.85
C LYS A 37 -12.21 6.13 7.71
N GLY A 38 -12.85 5.70 6.63
CA GLY A 38 -13.06 6.56 5.47
C GLY A 38 -13.37 5.80 4.19
N ILE A 39 -13.61 6.56 3.14
CA ILE A 39 -13.89 6.07 1.81
C ILE A 39 -12.72 6.45 0.92
N LYS A 40 -12.31 5.51 0.06
CA LYS A 40 -11.32 5.73 -0.99
C LYS A 40 -11.95 5.49 -2.34
N SER A 41 -11.57 6.28 -3.33
CA SER A 41 -12.00 6.11 -4.71
C SER A 41 -10.79 6.08 -5.62
N VAL A 42 -10.79 5.20 -6.61
CA VAL A 42 -9.73 5.09 -7.62
C VAL A 42 -10.34 5.08 -9.01
N ALA A 43 -9.76 5.88 -9.91
CA ALA A 43 -9.91 5.74 -11.35
C ALA A 43 -8.63 5.12 -11.90
N VAL A 44 -8.75 4.01 -12.62
CA VAL A 44 -7.60 3.27 -13.13
C VAL A 44 -7.77 2.93 -14.61
N ARG A 45 -6.63 2.88 -15.31
CA ARG A 45 -6.53 2.28 -16.63
C ARG A 45 -5.89 0.92 -16.49
N ILE A 46 -6.59 -0.11 -16.94
CA ILE A 46 -6.09 -1.48 -16.96
C ILE A 46 -5.66 -1.80 -18.39
N VAL A 47 -4.43 -2.26 -18.52
CA VAL A 47 -3.85 -2.64 -19.80
C VAL A 47 -3.48 -4.11 -19.73
N GLY A 48 -4.17 -4.93 -20.52
CA GLY A 48 -3.87 -6.35 -20.68
C GLY A 48 -2.84 -6.54 -21.80
N ASP A 49 -1.81 -7.34 -21.54
CA ASP A 49 -0.84 -7.80 -22.53
C ASP A 49 -0.51 -9.29 -22.29
N GLU A 50 0.31 -9.88 -23.14
CA GLU A 50 0.78 -11.29 -22.98
C GLU A 50 1.46 -11.59 -21.64
N ARG A 51 1.85 -10.57 -20.88
CA ARG A 51 2.50 -10.66 -19.58
C ARG A 51 1.52 -10.56 -18.42
N GLY A 52 0.23 -10.32 -18.73
CA GLY A 52 -0.85 -10.11 -17.77
C GLY A 52 -1.34 -8.65 -17.76
N TYR A 53 -2.01 -8.26 -16.69
CA TYR A 53 -2.61 -6.94 -16.56
C TYR A 53 -1.72 -5.99 -15.77
N SER A 54 -1.54 -4.77 -16.26
CA SER A 54 -0.98 -3.63 -15.53
C SER A 54 -2.07 -2.65 -15.14
N VAL A 55 -1.94 -2.02 -13.99
CA VAL A 55 -2.89 -1.03 -13.46
C VAL A 55 -2.20 0.32 -13.36
N ASN A 56 -2.68 1.28 -14.14
CA ASN A 56 -2.22 2.66 -14.11
C ASN A 56 -3.24 3.51 -13.36
N ILE A 57 -2.86 4.08 -12.22
CA ILE A 57 -3.73 4.94 -11.42
C ILE A 57 -3.82 6.30 -12.11
N LEU A 58 -5.03 6.68 -12.51
CA LEU A 58 -5.33 7.99 -13.11
C LEU A 58 -5.67 9.01 -12.02
N ASN A 59 -6.38 8.56 -10.99
CA ASN A 59 -6.71 9.36 -9.81
C ASN A 59 -6.97 8.46 -8.59
N ALA A 60 -6.69 9.01 -7.42
CA ALA A 60 -7.06 8.42 -6.14
C ALA A 60 -7.52 9.51 -5.19
N ASP A 61 -8.73 9.35 -4.66
CA ASP A 61 -9.32 10.25 -3.66
C ASP A 61 -9.51 9.50 -2.35
N ILE A 62 -9.29 10.22 -1.26
CA ILE A 62 -9.53 9.71 0.09
C ILE A 62 -10.33 10.74 0.85
N LEU A 63 -11.40 10.30 1.48
CA LEU A 63 -12.11 11.08 2.47
C LEU A 63 -12.10 10.33 3.79
N ASN A 64 -11.36 10.85 4.75
CA ASN A 64 -11.42 10.36 6.12
C ASN A 64 -12.76 10.79 6.72
N THR A 65 -13.58 9.83 7.06
CA THR A 65 -14.88 10.06 7.68
C THR A 65 -14.98 9.20 8.92
N THR A 66 -15.71 9.67 9.91
CA THR A 66 -16.13 8.87 11.07
C THR A 66 -17.35 8.02 10.70
N ILE A 67 -17.24 7.30 9.58
CA ILE A 67 -18.34 6.56 8.96
C ILE A 67 -18.91 5.52 9.92
N VAL A 68 -18.05 4.93 10.75
CA VAL A 68 -18.46 3.92 11.73
C VAL A 68 -18.67 4.58 13.08
N GLN A 69 -19.65 5.47 13.18
CA GLN A 69 -20.25 5.74 14.47
C GLN A 69 -21.19 4.57 14.77
N THR A 70 -20.79 3.69 15.67
CA THR A 70 -21.64 2.61 16.12
C THR A 70 -22.30 2.97 17.44
N LYS A 71 -23.58 2.69 17.54
CA LYS A 71 -24.29 2.66 18.81
C LYS A 71 -24.73 1.22 19.04
N ASN A 72 -24.23 0.59 20.10
CA ASN A 72 -24.51 -0.81 20.42
C ASN A 72 -24.12 -1.79 19.26
N GLY A 73 -22.99 -1.54 18.60
CA GLY A 73 -22.51 -2.38 17.49
C GLY A 73 -23.18 -2.17 16.14
N LYS A 74 -24.15 -1.24 16.04
CA LYS A 74 -24.84 -0.90 14.79
C LYS A 74 -24.43 0.46 14.28
N PHE A 75 -24.40 0.62 12.96
CA PHE A 75 -24.22 1.95 12.33
C PHE A 75 -25.42 2.83 12.67
N THR A 76 -25.15 4.10 12.95
CA THR A 76 -26.23 5.06 13.14
C THR A 76 -26.86 5.43 11.77
N PRO A 77 -28.13 5.82 11.72
CA PRO A 77 -28.76 6.29 10.49
C PRO A 77 -28.00 7.46 9.84
N GLU A 78 -27.40 8.34 10.63
CA GLU A 78 -26.56 9.43 10.17
C GLU A 78 -25.30 8.91 9.48
N ALA A 79 -24.59 7.96 10.09
CA ALA A 79 -23.38 7.36 9.53
C ALA A 79 -23.66 6.66 8.20
N ILE A 80 -24.81 5.96 8.09
CA ILE A 80 -25.25 5.32 6.84
C ILE A 80 -25.51 6.38 5.76
N ARG A 81 -26.29 7.43 6.07
CA ARG A 81 -26.60 8.51 5.11
C ARG A 81 -25.34 9.25 4.64
N ASP A 82 -24.45 9.56 5.54
CA ASP A 82 -23.20 10.27 5.23
C ASP A 82 -22.29 9.43 4.35
N THR A 83 -22.15 8.14 4.68
CA THR A 83 -21.42 7.15 3.86
C THR A 83 -22.01 7.07 2.46
N GLY A 84 -23.33 6.92 2.35
CA GLY A 84 -24.04 6.88 1.07
C GLY A 84 -23.80 8.16 0.25
N SER A 85 -23.84 9.34 0.90
CA SER A 85 -23.62 10.62 0.24
C SER A 85 -22.20 10.78 -0.33
N VAL A 86 -21.18 10.38 0.44
CA VAL A 86 -19.80 10.41 -0.01
C VAL A 86 -19.57 9.41 -1.14
N THR A 87 -20.12 8.19 -1.01
CA THR A 87 -20.04 7.15 -2.04
C THR A 87 -20.67 7.62 -3.34
N GLN A 88 -21.86 8.25 -3.28
CA GLN A 88 -22.53 8.84 -4.44
C GLN A 88 -21.67 9.89 -5.14
N ARG A 89 -21.04 10.78 -4.38
CA ARG A 89 -20.16 11.83 -4.92
C ARG A 89 -18.95 11.24 -5.64
N PHE A 90 -18.31 10.22 -5.07
CA PHE A 90 -17.20 9.52 -5.71
C PHE A 90 -17.64 8.74 -6.95
N TYR A 91 -18.81 8.08 -6.89
CA TYR A 91 -19.40 7.40 -8.04
C TYR A 91 -19.69 8.38 -9.19
N GLN A 92 -20.31 9.52 -8.90
CA GLN A 92 -20.59 10.56 -9.91
C GLN A 92 -19.30 11.08 -10.53
N ARG A 93 -18.24 11.30 -9.73
CA ARG A 93 -16.94 11.72 -10.24
C ARG A 93 -16.32 10.68 -11.19
N LEU A 94 -16.35 9.40 -10.85
CA LEU A 94 -15.89 8.33 -11.72
C LEU A 94 -16.66 8.31 -13.04
N ARG A 95 -17.96 8.53 -12.99
CA ARG A 95 -18.86 8.58 -14.16
C ARG A 95 -18.65 9.82 -15.05
N GLN A 96 -18.54 10.99 -14.46
CA GLN A 96 -18.57 12.27 -15.16
C GLN A 96 -17.17 12.71 -15.58
N ASP A 97 -16.19 12.69 -14.68
CA ASP A 97 -14.85 13.19 -14.93
C ASP A 97 -13.99 12.18 -15.70
N TYR A 98 -14.15 10.88 -15.36
CA TYR A 98 -13.38 9.79 -16.00
C TYR A 98 -14.16 9.00 -17.04
N ARG A 99 -15.47 9.24 -17.18
CA ARG A 99 -16.37 8.56 -18.13
C ARG A 99 -16.35 7.04 -18.02
N ILE A 100 -16.14 6.52 -16.82
CA ILE A 100 -16.10 5.08 -16.57
C ILE A 100 -17.53 4.53 -16.65
N PRO A 101 -17.80 3.47 -17.45
CA PRO A 101 -19.11 2.83 -17.51
C PRO A 101 -19.58 2.31 -16.16
N PRO A 102 -20.91 2.28 -15.86
CA PRO A 102 -21.42 1.80 -14.56
C PRO A 102 -20.94 0.39 -14.21
N GLU A 103 -20.93 -0.52 -15.16
CA GLU A 103 -20.53 -1.92 -15.03
C GLU A 103 -19.04 -2.11 -14.71
N GLN A 104 -18.23 -1.08 -14.97
CA GLN A 104 -16.80 -1.05 -14.64
C GLN A 104 -16.48 -0.31 -13.33
N ILE A 105 -17.53 0.12 -12.58
CA ILE A 105 -17.35 0.73 -11.26
C ILE A 105 -17.77 -0.26 -10.18
N HIS A 106 -16.84 -0.58 -9.30
CA HIS A 106 -17.01 -1.56 -8.23
C HIS A 106 -17.01 -0.86 -6.86
N ILE A 107 -18.05 -1.14 -6.05
CA ILE A 107 -18.16 -0.62 -4.68
C ILE A 107 -17.98 -1.77 -3.70
N VAL A 108 -16.99 -1.66 -2.83
CA VAL A 108 -16.64 -2.72 -1.88
C VAL A 108 -16.50 -2.19 -0.46
N GLY A 109 -17.08 -2.93 0.48
CA GLY A 109 -16.95 -2.70 1.91
C GLY A 109 -15.87 -3.56 2.53
N SER A 110 -15.05 -2.97 3.41
CA SER A 110 -14.06 -3.72 4.17
C SER A 110 -14.71 -4.68 5.17
N SER A 111 -13.97 -5.71 5.54
CA SER A 111 -14.40 -6.71 6.52
C SER A 111 -14.83 -6.11 7.88
N GLY A 112 -14.24 -4.98 8.26
CA GLY A 112 -14.61 -4.26 9.48
C GLY A 112 -15.98 -3.59 9.46
N LEU A 113 -16.71 -3.64 8.34
CA LEU A 113 -18.07 -3.12 8.19
C LEU A 113 -19.13 -4.22 8.29
N ILE A 114 -18.74 -5.49 8.36
CA ILE A 114 -19.67 -6.61 8.50
C ILE A 114 -20.22 -6.61 9.92
N GLY A 115 -21.53 -6.41 10.06
CA GLY A 115 -22.20 -6.32 11.34
C GLY A 115 -23.72 -6.37 11.18
N ASP A 116 -24.47 -6.14 12.28
CA ASP A 116 -25.91 -6.36 12.37
C ASP A 116 -26.75 -5.62 11.33
N ASN A 117 -26.31 -4.42 10.90
CA ASN A 117 -27.03 -3.62 9.92
C ASN A 117 -26.16 -3.20 8.71
N SER A 118 -25.21 -4.04 8.32
CA SER A 118 -24.41 -3.86 7.09
C SER A 118 -25.28 -3.77 5.84
N GLN A 119 -26.41 -4.48 5.83
CA GLN A 119 -27.37 -4.47 4.71
C GLN A 119 -28.03 -3.10 4.54
N ASP A 120 -28.32 -2.38 5.63
CA ASP A 120 -28.87 -1.02 5.55
C ASP A 120 -27.90 -0.07 4.84
N LEU A 121 -26.57 -0.25 5.09
CA LEU A 121 -25.53 0.49 4.41
C LEU A 121 -25.47 0.14 2.92
N ALA A 122 -25.52 -1.15 2.58
CA ALA A 122 -25.51 -1.60 1.19
C ALA A 122 -26.74 -1.07 0.43
N GLU A 123 -27.90 -1.09 1.06
CA GLU A 123 -29.14 -0.59 0.47
C GLU A 123 -29.09 0.93 0.24
N GLU A 124 -28.56 1.71 1.20
CA GLU A 124 -28.37 3.15 1.01
C GLU A 124 -27.40 3.45 -0.13
N VAL A 125 -26.31 2.70 -0.25
CA VAL A 125 -25.34 2.82 -1.36
C VAL A 125 -26.03 2.51 -2.69
N ARG A 126 -26.77 1.38 -2.78
CA ARG A 126 -27.52 0.99 -3.97
C ARG A 126 -28.55 2.03 -4.37
N LYS A 127 -29.32 2.54 -3.41
CA LYS A 127 -30.32 3.60 -3.64
C LYS A 127 -29.73 4.86 -4.27
N ARG A 128 -28.50 5.23 -3.87
CA ARG A 128 -27.84 6.46 -4.32
C ARG A 128 -27.04 6.31 -5.60
N THR A 129 -26.48 5.13 -5.86
CA THR A 129 -25.57 4.92 -6.97
C THR A 129 -26.13 4.03 -8.07
N GLY A 130 -27.16 3.24 -7.77
CA GLY A 130 -27.66 2.16 -8.64
C GLY A 130 -26.72 0.93 -8.69
N GLN A 131 -25.63 0.91 -7.88
CA GLN A 131 -24.64 -0.16 -7.85
C GLN A 131 -24.77 -1.00 -6.59
N GLU A 132 -24.56 -2.30 -6.73
CA GLU A 132 -24.45 -3.20 -5.58
C GLU A 132 -23.13 -3.00 -4.85
N MET A 133 -23.17 -3.10 -3.52
CA MET A 133 -21.99 -3.09 -2.66
C MET A 133 -21.65 -4.52 -2.23
N THR A 134 -20.41 -4.91 -2.46
CA THR A 134 -19.89 -6.23 -2.05
C THR A 134 -19.08 -6.08 -0.76
N PHE A 135 -19.42 -6.84 0.29
CA PHE A 135 -18.57 -6.92 1.49
C PHE A 135 -17.51 -8.00 1.32
N LEU A 136 -16.26 -7.67 1.68
CA LEU A 136 -15.16 -8.62 1.69
C LEU A 136 -14.97 -9.19 3.10
N ASP A 137 -14.73 -10.49 3.19
CA ASP A 137 -14.26 -11.10 4.42
C ASP A 137 -12.78 -10.74 4.71
N VAL A 138 -12.35 -10.99 5.95
CA VAL A 138 -11.00 -10.64 6.43
C VAL A 138 -9.91 -11.31 5.61
N GLU A 139 -10.10 -12.56 5.21
CA GLU A 139 -9.11 -13.34 4.48
C GLU A 139 -8.97 -12.82 3.05
N THR A 140 -10.08 -12.61 2.35
CA THR A 140 -10.11 -12.04 0.99
C THR A 140 -9.49 -10.64 0.97
N GLU A 141 -9.82 -9.77 1.93
CA GLU A 141 -9.19 -8.45 2.04
C GLU A 141 -7.67 -8.55 2.21
N ALA A 142 -7.19 -9.46 3.07
CA ALA A 142 -5.76 -9.66 3.30
C ALA A 142 -5.04 -10.18 2.06
N GLN A 143 -5.64 -11.13 1.33
CA GLN A 143 -5.10 -11.67 0.08
C GLN A 143 -5.01 -10.58 -0.99
N LEU A 144 -6.06 -9.79 -1.19
CA LEU A 144 -6.09 -8.68 -2.13
C LEU A 144 -5.05 -7.60 -1.78
N ARG A 145 -4.84 -7.32 -0.49
CA ARG A 145 -3.82 -6.39 -0.01
C ARG A 145 -2.42 -6.87 -0.39
N ILE A 146 -2.10 -8.15 -0.18
CA ILE A 146 -0.82 -8.73 -0.57
C ILE A 146 -0.65 -8.67 -2.09
N ALA A 147 -1.67 -9.08 -2.85
CA ALA A 147 -1.64 -9.12 -4.31
C ALA A 147 -1.49 -7.72 -4.94
N GLY A 148 -2.05 -6.67 -4.32
CA GLY A 148 -1.97 -5.29 -4.82
C GLY A 148 -0.73 -4.53 -4.39
N SER A 149 -0.11 -4.92 -3.28
CA SER A 149 1.12 -4.28 -2.79
C SER A 149 2.39 -4.89 -3.40
N ILE A 150 2.34 -6.13 -3.86
CA ILE A 150 3.48 -6.86 -4.44
C ILE A 150 3.28 -6.94 -5.94
N PRO A 151 4.10 -6.25 -6.77
CA PRO A 151 4.01 -6.40 -8.22
C PRO A 151 4.31 -7.85 -8.63
N ARG A 152 3.52 -8.41 -9.55
CA ARG A 152 3.67 -9.81 -10.00
C ARG A 152 5.06 -10.10 -10.54
N ARG A 153 5.67 -9.14 -11.21
CA ARG A 153 6.99 -9.28 -11.85
C ARG A 153 7.92 -8.16 -11.46
N TYR A 154 9.20 -8.46 -11.50
CA TYR A 154 10.27 -7.47 -11.36
C TYR A 154 11.34 -7.70 -12.43
N ARG A 155 12.12 -6.67 -12.70
CA ARG A 155 13.12 -6.69 -13.76
C ARG A 155 14.54 -6.62 -13.16
N ILE A 156 15.44 -7.46 -13.68
CA ILE A 156 16.89 -7.34 -13.46
C ILE A 156 17.52 -7.28 -14.83
N GLY A 157 18.15 -6.16 -15.19
CA GLY A 157 18.66 -5.94 -16.55
C GLY A 157 17.53 -6.04 -17.58
N ALA A 158 17.66 -6.91 -18.55
CA ALA A 158 16.63 -7.19 -19.57
C ALA A 158 15.62 -8.29 -19.16
N THR A 159 15.86 -9.02 -18.07
CA THR A 159 15.09 -10.22 -17.72
C THR A 159 14.01 -9.92 -16.69
N TRP A 160 12.81 -10.44 -16.93
CA TRP A 160 11.67 -10.40 -16.01
C TRP A 160 11.58 -11.67 -15.17
N TYR A 161 11.33 -11.50 -13.89
CA TYR A 161 11.21 -12.57 -12.89
C TYR A 161 9.86 -12.49 -12.17
N ASP A 162 9.32 -13.65 -11.77
CA ASP A 162 8.17 -13.72 -10.89
C ASP A 162 8.56 -13.26 -9.47
N ASN A 163 7.78 -12.34 -8.95
CA ASN A 163 8.05 -11.73 -7.65
C ASN A 163 7.30 -12.43 -6.51
N ARG A 164 6.26 -13.17 -6.84
CA ARG A 164 5.32 -13.74 -5.84
C ARG A 164 6.00 -14.71 -4.86
N GLY A 165 6.89 -15.56 -5.36
CA GLY A 165 7.61 -16.55 -4.53
C GLY A 165 8.74 -15.96 -3.68
N VAL A 166 9.20 -14.72 -3.93
CA VAL A 166 10.38 -14.12 -3.31
C VAL A 166 10.11 -12.86 -2.48
N ALA A 167 8.87 -12.38 -2.50
CA ALA A 167 8.46 -11.13 -1.86
C ALA A 167 7.59 -11.36 -0.61
N VAL A 168 7.62 -10.39 0.30
CA VAL A 168 6.73 -10.28 1.47
C VAL A 168 6.24 -8.85 1.60
N LEU A 169 4.98 -8.68 1.98
CA LEU A 169 4.39 -7.41 2.37
C LEU A 169 4.48 -7.22 3.88
N ILE A 170 4.84 -6.01 4.28
CA ILE A 170 4.77 -5.51 5.65
C ILE A 170 4.02 -4.18 5.63
N ASP A 171 2.86 -4.13 6.25
CA ASP A 171 2.00 -2.95 6.34
C ASP A 171 1.88 -2.52 7.80
N ILE A 172 2.44 -1.35 8.14
CA ILE A 172 2.41 -0.80 9.50
C ILE A 172 1.32 0.26 9.56
N GLY A 173 0.16 -0.15 10.05
CA GLY A 173 -1.03 0.68 10.19
C GLY A 173 -1.08 1.48 11.49
N SER A 174 -2.24 2.06 11.76
CA SER A 174 -2.52 2.78 13.02
C SER A 174 -2.83 1.83 14.18
N GLY A 175 -3.60 0.78 13.94
CA GLY A 175 -4.05 -0.17 14.95
C GLY A 175 -3.20 -1.43 15.06
N ASP A 176 -2.66 -1.89 13.95
CA ASP A 176 -1.96 -3.15 13.80
C ASP A 176 -0.77 -3.03 12.83
N THR A 177 0.11 -4.03 12.88
CA THR A 177 1.11 -4.29 11.84
C THR A 177 0.82 -5.66 11.26
N LYS A 178 0.69 -5.75 9.95
CA LYS A 178 0.25 -6.96 9.24
C LYS A 178 0.89 -7.08 7.87
N GLY A 179 0.62 -8.19 7.22
CA GLY A 179 1.09 -8.42 5.86
C GLY A 179 1.05 -9.89 5.49
N GLY A 180 1.96 -10.28 4.62
CA GLY A 180 2.00 -11.68 4.18
C GLY A 180 2.81 -11.88 2.92
N TYR A 181 2.74 -13.09 2.43
CA TYR A 181 3.44 -13.51 1.24
C TYR A 181 2.66 -14.60 0.50
N GLN A 182 3.02 -14.81 -0.75
CA GLN A 182 2.47 -15.89 -1.56
C GLN A 182 3.39 -17.10 -1.51
N LEU A 183 2.81 -18.27 -1.34
CA LEU A 183 3.50 -19.55 -1.37
C LEU A 183 3.08 -20.28 -2.67
N LEU A 184 4.05 -20.60 -3.52
CA LEU A 184 3.81 -21.34 -4.74
C LEU A 184 3.38 -22.78 -4.41
N ARG A 185 2.20 -23.17 -4.85
CA ARG A 185 1.71 -24.54 -4.85
C ARG A 185 1.76 -25.10 -6.26
N ARG A 186 2.53 -26.16 -6.45
CA ARG A 186 2.58 -26.87 -7.72
C ARG A 186 1.38 -27.82 -7.81
N VAL A 187 0.55 -27.65 -8.81
CA VAL A 187 -0.56 -28.54 -9.11
C VAL A 187 -0.13 -29.49 -10.22
N ALA A 188 -0.30 -30.79 -10.02
CA ALA A 188 0.08 -31.79 -11.00
C ALA A 188 -0.72 -31.58 -12.30
N GLY A 189 -0.03 -31.34 -13.42
CA GLY A 189 -0.64 -31.14 -14.74
C GLY A 189 -1.34 -29.79 -14.95
N GLY A 190 -1.29 -28.86 -13.96
CA GLY A 190 -1.93 -27.55 -14.02
C GLY A 190 -0.97 -26.36 -13.95
N ALA A 191 -1.52 -25.17 -14.13
CA ALA A 191 -0.80 -23.93 -13.85
C ALA A 191 -0.46 -23.82 -12.35
N PRO A 192 0.66 -23.19 -12.00
CA PRO A 192 1.01 -23.01 -10.58
C PRO A 192 -0.02 -22.10 -9.88
N GLU A 193 -0.47 -22.55 -8.73
CA GLU A 193 -1.35 -21.80 -7.83
C GLU A 193 -0.55 -21.14 -6.70
N TYR A 194 -1.13 -20.12 -6.08
CA TYR A 194 -0.49 -19.39 -4.98
C TYR A 194 -1.42 -19.34 -3.78
N ASP A 195 -0.99 -19.97 -2.68
CA ASP A 195 -1.62 -19.79 -1.38
C ASP A 195 -1.10 -18.51 -0.72
N TYR A 196 -1.95 -17.86 0.07
CA TYR A 196 -1.58 -16.66 0.81
C TYR A 196 -1.32 -17.00 2.27
N ILE A 197 -0.14 -16.66 2.74
CA ILE A 197 0.24 -16.77 4.15
C ILE A 197 0.20 -15.37 4.76
N THR A 198 -0.78 -15.11 5.59
CA THR A 198 -0.96 -13.84 6.29
C THR A 198 -0.33 -13.89 7.68
N TRP A 199 0.02 -12.72 8.22
CA TRP A 199 0.52 -12.52 9.56
C TRP A 199 0.09 -11.16 10.10
N GLY A 200 0.12 -10.99 11.43
CA GLY A 200 -0.16 -9.69 12.03
C GLY A 200 0.10 -9.69 13.53
N ILE A 201 0.35 -8.48 14.04
CA ILE A 201 0.44 -8.20 15.48
C ILE A 201 -0.51 -7.04 15.80
N PRO A 202 -1.16 -7.01 16.97
CA PRO A 202 -2.09 -5.95 17.39
C PRO A 202 -1.34 -4.70 17.85
N LYS A 203 -0.32 -4.28 17.11
CA LYS A 203 0.52 -3.11 17.37
C LYS A 203 0.68 -2.29 16.09
N GLY A 204 0.12 -1.10 16.12
CA GLY A 204 0.30 -0.08 15.10
C GLY A 204 0.70 1.24 15.76
N THR A 205 0.85 2.28 14.97
CA THR A 205 1.37 3.56 15.46
C THR A 205 0.53 4.15 16.58
N VAL A 206 -0.80 4.11 16.48
CA VAL A 206 -1.71 4.67 17.51
C VAL A 206 -1.82 3.75 18.72
N THR A 207 -2.00 2.44 18.51
CA THR A 207 -2.13 1.49 19.63
C THR A 207 -0.88 1.48 20.49
N PHE A 208 0.31 1.53 19.88
CA PHE A 208 1.56 1.58 20.64
C PHE A 208 1.79 2.97 21.27
N THR A 209 1.41 4.07 20.60
CA THR A 209 1.43 5.41 21.21
C THR A 209 0.61 5.43 22.51
N ASN A 210 -0.60 4.91 22.47
CA ASN A 210 -1.48 4.88 23.66
C ASN A 210 -0.88 4.06 24.81
N GLU A 211 -0.26 2.92 24.50
CA GLU A 211 0.42 2.10 25.50
C GLU A 211 1.60 2.83 26.15
N ILE A 212 2.42 3.51 25.31
CA ILE A 212 3.54 4.31 25.79
C ILE A 212 3.05 5.47 26.65
N SER A 213 2.02 6.21 26.19
CA SER A 213 1.43 7.34 26.94
C SER A 213 0.90 6.90 28.30
N LYS A 214 0.21 5.77 28.36
CA LYS A 214 -0.26 5.19 29.64
C LYS A 214 0.89 4.89 30.60
N ALA A 215 2.03 4.44 30.09
CA ALA A 215 3.17 4.05 30.91
C ALA A 215 4.14 5.20 31.24
N ALA A 216 4.19 6.25 30.40
CA ALA A 216 5.06 7.42 30.58
C ALA A 216 4.35 8.61 31.24
N GLY A 217 3.01 8.63 31.21
CA GLY A 217 2.16 9.78 31.53
C GLY A 217 1.81 10.61 30.28
N GLU A 218 0.58 11.13 30.25
CA GLU A 218 0.05 11.89 29.10
C GLU A 218 0.89 13.13 28.77
N THR A 219 1.44 13.80 29.80
CA THR A 219 2.23 15.03 29.68
C THR A 219 3.73 14.78 29.49
N ALA A 220 4.18 13.51 29.37
CA ALA A 220 5.58 13.20 29.19
C ALA A 220 6.16 13.93 27.96
N ASP A 221 7.35 14.51 28.11
CA ASP A 221 8.12 15.07 27.02
C ASP A 221 8.57 13.99 26.02
N TYR A 222 9.07 14.42 24.87
CA TYR A 222 9.43 13.47 23.79
C TYR A 222 10.60 12.57 24.16
N GLN A 223 11.55 13.02 24.98
CA GLN A 223 12.70 12.20 25.40
C GLN A 223 12.25 11.11 26.37
N THR A 224 11.43 11.46 27.36
CA THR A 224 10.82 10.49 28.29
C THR A 224 9.94 9.49 27.55
N PHE A 225 9.14 9.97 26.58
CA PHE A 225 8.31 9.13 25.75
C PHE A 225 9.15 8.16 24.89
N ALA A 226 10.24 8.62 24.26
CA ALA A 226 11.13 7.78 23.47
C ALA A 226 11.85 6.72 24.33
N LYS A 227 12.35 7.09 25.52
CA LYS A 227 12.93 6.11 26.46
C LYS A 227 11.92 5.05 26.86
N ARG A 228 10.67 5.44 27.08
CA ARG A 228 9.61 4.50 27.44
C ARG A 228 9.22 3.60 26.27
N ALA A 229 9.16 4.13 25.04
CA ALA A 229 8.95 3.32 23.84
C ALA A 229 10.02 2.24 23.68
N GLN A 230 11.29 2.61 23.87
CA GLN A 230 12.41 1.66 23.83
C GLN A 230 12.32 0.58 24.92
N ALA A 231 11.92 0.95 26.14
CA ALA A 231 11.79 0.03 27.24
C ALA A 231 10.63 -0.97 27.07
N LEU A 232 9.52 -0.55 26.45
CA LEU A 232 8.35 -1.41 26.21
C LEU A 232 8.51 -2.30 24.95
N SER A 233 9.26 -1.84 23.95
CA SER A 233 9.39 -2.50 22.65
C SER A 233 9.80 -3.99 22.74
N PRO A 234 10.74 -4.43 23.60
CA PRO A 234 11.15 -5.82 23.69
C PRO A 234 9.98 -6.80 23.95
N GLU A 235 9.06 -6.46 24.83
CA GLU A 235 7.93 -7.31 25.20
C GLU A 235 6.70 -7.04 24.33
N SER A 236 6.35 -5.78 24.14
CA SER A 236 5.10 -5.37 23.48
C SER A 236 5.13 -5.50 21.97
N VAL A 237 6.30 -5.45 21.33
CA VAL A 237 6.44 -5.48 19.86
C VAL A 237 7.35 -6.62 19.42
N ARG A 238 8.61 -6.67 19.89
CA ARG A 238 9.62 -7.60 19.38
C ARG A 238 9.32 -9.07 19.72
N ALA A 239 8.87 -9.36 20.96
CA ALA A 239 8.53 -10.73 21.35
C ALA A 239 7.38 -11.28 20.49
N ILE A 240 6.35 -10.47 20.21
CA ILE A 240 5.21 -10.89 19.39
C ILE A 240 5.67 -11.09 17.93
N LEU A 241 6.48 -10.18 17.38
CA LEU A 241 7.07 -10.34 16.05
C LEU A 241 7.91 -11.61 15.92
N ARG A 242 8.78 -11.92 16.90
CA ARG A 242 9.58 -13.16 16.93
C ARG A 242 8.71 -14.41 16.88
N ASN A 243 7.60 -14.42 17.62
CA ASN A 243 6.67 -15.53 17.61
C ASN A 243 6.00 -15.70 16.23
N GLU A 244 5.61 -14.60 15.57
CA GLU A 244 5.06 -14.66 14.21
C GLU A 244 6.10 -15.14 13.18
N VAL A 245 7.33 -14.65 13.28
CA VAL A 245 8.45 -15.06 12.43
C VAL A 245 8.79 -16.53 12.61
N ALA A 246 8.82 -17.02 13.86
CA ALA A 246 9.08 -18.43 14.17
C ALA A 246 8.03 -19.37 13.57
N ARG A 247 6.75 -18.97 13.61
CA ARG A 247 5.65 -19.73 13.02
C ARG A 247 5.61 -19.64 11.49
N LYS A 248 6.16 -18.59 10.90
CA LYS A 248 6.08 -18.28 9.46
C LYS A 248 7.45 -17.90 8.90
N PRO A 249 8.36 -18.87 8.74
CA PRO A 249 9.76 -18.62 8.35
C PRO A 249 9.90 -17.94 6.98
N GLY A 250 8.86 -18.02 6.12
CA GLY A 250 8.80 -17.27 4.89
C GLY A 250 8.95 -15.75 5.05
N LEU A 251 8.67 -15.19 6.23
CA LEU A 251 8.84 -13.76 6.51
C LEU A 251 10.32 -13.33 6.50
N ILE A 252 11.23 -14.18 6.95
CA ILE A 252 12.66 -13.89 6.97
C ILE A 252 13.42 -14.46 5.79
N ASN A 253 12.93 -15.54 5.17
CA ASN A 253 13.64 -16.23 4.09
C ASN A 253 13.47 -15.54 2.73
N ARG A 254 12.48 -14.66 2.58
CA ARG A 254 12.26 -13.91 1.33
C ARG A 254 13.21 -12.74 1.22
N LYS A 255 13.72 -12.51 -0.01
CA LYS A 255 14.75 -11.51 -0.31
C LYS A 255 14.18 -10.12 -0.62
N ARG A 256 12.87 -10.03 -0.93
CA ARG A 256 12.22 -8.77 -1.30
C ARG A 256 11.15 -8.41 -0.30
N ILE A 257 11.20 -7.16 0.14
CA ILE A 257 10.29 -6.61 1.13
C ILE A 257 9.55 -5.44 0.50
N TYR A 258 8.23 -5.47 0.58
CA TYR A 258 7.38 -4.33 0.24
C TYR A 258 6.82 -3.76 1.53
N LEU A 259 7.25 -2.55 1.86
CA LEU A 259 6.78 -1.80 3.02
C LEU A 259 5.61 -0.91 2.63
N SER A 260 4.58 -0.88 3.44
CA SER A 260 3.39 -0.04 3.32
C SER A 260 2.93 0.46 4.67
N GLY A 261 1.87 1.26 4.67
CA GLY A 261 1.25 1.79 5.88
C GLY A 261 1.71 3.20 6.25
N GLY A 262 0.98 3.78 7.19
CA GLY A 262 1.09 5.20 7.51
C GLY A 262 2.49 5.64 7.91
N ILE A 263 3.18 4.88 8.75
CA ILE A 263 4.53 5.28 9.20
C ILE A 263 5.58 5.17 8.09
N VAL A 264 5.43 4.21 7.17
CA VAL A 264 6.36 4.08 6.03
C VAL A 264 6.12 5.22 5.04
N TRP A 265 4.84 5.55 4.76
CA TRP A 265 4.49 6.73 3.99
C TRP A 265 5.09 8.00 4.61
N THR A 266 4.93 8.19 5.93
CA THR A 266 5.48 9.32 6.67
C THR A 266 7.01 9.37 6.54
N MET A 267 7.70 8.25 6.77
CA MET A 267 9.14 8.16 6.61
C MET A 267 9.55 8.65 5.22
N MET A 268 8.95 8.09 4.17
CA MET A 268 9.34 8.42 2.80
C MET A 268 9.02 9.86 2.42
N THR A 269 7.87 10.39 2.86
CA THR A 269 7.51 11.80 2.65
C THR A 269 8.48 12.76 3.33
N LEU A 270 9.00 12.42 4.52
CA LEU A 270 9.87 13.30 5.28
C LEU A 270 11.37 13.19 4.92
N ILE A 271 11.82 12.04 4.42
CA ILE A 271 13.24 11.83 4.07
C ILE A 271 13.53 11.90 2.57
N ARG A 272 12.53 11.65 1.71
CA ARG A 272 12.62 11.71 0.25
C ARG A 272 11.36 12.37 -0.34
N PRO A 273 11.10 13.64 0.02
CA PRO A 273 9.87 14.33 -0.37
C PRO A 273 9.70 14.52 -1.88
N GLU A 274 10.78 14.39 -2.66
CA GLU A 274 10.77 14.51 -4.13
C GLU A 274 10.45 13.21 -4.86
N ASP A 275 10.54 12.04 -4.20
CA ASP A 275 10.32 10.75 -4.85
C ASP A 275 8.81 10.52 -5.09
N ARG A 276 8.46 10.16 -6.32
CA ARG A 276 7.09 9.84 -6.75
C ARG A 276 6.95 8.43 -7.32
N SER A 277 8.00 7.63 -7.18
CA SER A 277 8.01 6.26 -7.68
C SER A 277 6.93 5.42 -7.01
N THR A 278 6.27 4.57 -7.78
CA THR A 278 5.29 3.60 -7.26
C THR A 278 5.94 2.64 -6.26
N PHE A 279 7.18 2.25 -6.53
CA PHE A 279 8.00 1.41 -5.67
C PHE A 279 9.36 2.07 -5.48
N THR A 280 9.54 2.76 -4.37
CA THR A 280 10.78 3.44 -4.03
C THR A 280 11.71 2.50 -3.27
N PRO A 281 12.97 2.29 -3.71
CA PRO A 281 13.95 1.55 -2.93
C PRO A 281 14.18 2.20 -1.55
N VAL A 282 14.20 1.38 -0.51
CA VAL A 282 14.45 1.78 0.88
C VAL A 282 15.68 1.02 1.38
N THR A 283 16.54 1.68 2.14
CA THR A 283 17.72 1.06 2.75
C THR A 283 17.51 0.85 4.26
N ALA A 284 18.29 -0.03 4.86
CA ALA A 284 18.33 -0.16 6.32
C ALA A 284 18.78 1.15 6.99
N ASP A 285 19.65 1.93 6.32
CA ASP A 285 20.10 3.23 6.78
C ASP A 285 19.00 4.29 6.75
N ASP A 286 18.09 4.26 5.76
CA ASP A 286 16.92 5.13 5.74
C ASP A 286 16.05 4.89 6.99
N ILE A 287 15.83 3.63 7.35
CA ILE A 287 15.04 3.26 8.53
C ILE A 287 15.77 3.72 9.81
N THR A 288 17.06 3.49 9.89
CA THR A 288 17.88 3.88 11.05
C THR A 288 17.95 5.39 11.19
N ASN A 289 18.14 6.12 10.09
CA ASN A 289 18.17 7.59 10.09
C ASN A 289 16.82 8.16 10.52
N PHE A 290 15.74 7.65 9.94
CA PHE A 290 14.37 8.05 10.32
C PHE A 290 14.13 7.82 11.81
N TYR A 291 14.46 6.63 12.32
CA TYR A 291 14.34 6.29 13.73
C TYR A 291 15.12 7.27 14.63
N ASN A 292 16.41 7.49 14.34
CA ASN A 292 17.24 8.38 15.14
C ASN A 292 16.70 9.81 15.18
N ARG A 293 16.25 10.33 14.03
CA ARG A 293 15.63 11.67 13.97
C ARG A 293 14.31 11.73 14.73
N ALA A 294 13.48 10.70 14.62
CA ALA A 294 12.20 10.64 15.33
C ALA A 294 12.36 10.65 16.86
N ILE A 295 13.35 9.96 17.41
CA ILE A 295 13.58 9.92 18.87
C ILE A 295 14.36 11.13 19.39
N THR A 296 15.14 11.81 18.56
CA THR A 296 15.98 12.94 18.99
C THR A 296 15.27 14.27 18.83
N ASN A 297 14.64 14.51 17.69
CA ASN A 297 13.90 15.75 17.40
C ASN A 297 12.75 15.50 16.43
N PRO A 298 11.63 14.95 16.91
CA PRO A 298 10.48 14.62 16.06
C PRO A 298 9.81 15.85 15.44
N GLU A 299 9.90 17.02 16.08
CA GLU A 299 9.34 18.27 15.55
C GLU A 299 10.13 18.77 14.34
N ALA A 300 11.47 18.76 14.42
CA ALA A 300 12.31 19.10 13.28
C ALA A 300 12.14 18.08 12.13
N LEU A 301 11.91 16.82 12.44
CA LEU A 301 11.63 15.81 11.43
C LEU A 301 10.35 16.09 10.65
N LEU A 302 9.28 16.60 11.31
CA LEU A 302 8.03 17.01 10.67
C LEU A 302 8.17 18.25 9.77
N ASN A 303 9.32 18.95 9.82
CA ASN A 303 9.59 20.15 9.05
C ASN A 303 10.82 19.99 8.16
N PRO A 304 10.76 19.10 7.13
CA PRO A 304 11.89 18.88 6.23
C PRO A 304 12.16 20.13 5.38
N ASP A 305 13.44 20.36 5.06
CA ASP A 305 13.83 21.40 4.12
C ASP A 305 13.48 20.99 2.67
N LEU A 306 12.48 21.66 2.11
CA LEU A 306 12.02 21.43 0.73
C LEU A 306 12.66 22.39 -0.28
N SER A 307 13.52 23.32 0.15
CA SER A 307 14.14 24.33 -0.73
C SER A 307 15.02 23.71 -1.81
N ARG A 308 15.55 22.51 -1.55
CA ARG A 308 16.40 21.75 -2.47
C ARG A 308 15.64 21.18 -3.69
N ILE A 309 14.30 21.10 -3.62
CA ILE A 309 13.47 20.63 -4.74
C ILE A 309 13.33 21.77 -5.75
N ARG A 310 14.14 21.73 -6.81
CA ARG A 310 14.18 22.81 -7.84
C ARG A 310 12.92 22.88 -8.68
N ASN A 311 12.29 21.74 -8.98
CA ASN A 311 11.04 21.70 -9.74
C ASN A 311 9.90 22.24 -8.88
N LYS A 312 9.31 23.37 -9.30
CA LYS A 312 8.24 24.07 -8.56
C LYS A 312 7.00 23.21 -8.32
N ALA A 313 6.54 22.49 -9.37
CA ALA A 313 5.34 21.65 -9.25
C ALA A 313 5.57 20.50 -8.28
N LEU A 314 6.73 19.83 -8.38
CA LEU A 314 7.12 18.75 -7.47
C LEU A 314 7.28 19.25 -6.02
N ARG A 315 7.84 20.45 -5.82
CA ARG A 315 7.94 21.05 -4.50
C ARG A 315 6.58 21.34 -3.88
N GLN A 316 5.64 21.92 -4.64
CA GLN A 316 4.27 22.15 -4.18
C GLN A 316 3.55 20.86 -3.81
N GLU A 317 3.81 19.78 -4.53
CA GLU A 317 3.27 18.47 -4.21
C GLU A 317 3.88 17.90 -2.92
N ALA A 318 5.20 18.04 -2.76
CA ALA A 318 5.90 17.66 -1.54
C ALA A 318 5.40 18.47 -0.32
N GLU A 319 5.16 19.77 -0.47
CA GLU A 319 4.57 20.63 0.57
C GLU A 319 3.20 20.11 1.02
N ARG A 320 2.32 19.76 0.07
CA ARG A 320 0.99 19.18 0.38
C ARG A 320 1.11 17.81 1.09
N GLU A 321 2.03 16.95 0.65
CA GLU A 321 2.23 15.64 1.31
C GLU A 321 2.78 15.82 2.73
N VAL A 322 3.74 16.71 2.94
CA VAL A 322 4.29 17.01 4.27
C VAL A 322 3.21 17.60 5.18
N GLU A 323 2.36 18.47 4.67
CA GLU A 323 1.21 18.99 5.41
C GLU A 323 0.23 17.88 5.79
N SER A 324 -0.04 16.95 4.87
CA SER A 324 -0.87 15.77 5.18
C SER A 324 -0.26 14.90 6.28
N VAL A 325 1.07 14.77 6.31
CA VAL A 325 1.77 14.06 7.40
C VAL A 325 1.58 14.79 8.72
N ARG A 326 1.75 16.12 8.77
CA ARG A 326 1.56 16.92 9.99
C ARG A 326 0.14 16.81 10.55
N ASN A 327 -0.85 16.76 9.66
CA ASN A 327 -2.25 16.61 10.05
C ASN A 327 -2.60 15.20 10.53
N THR A 328 -1.76 14.21 10.22
CA THR A 328 -2.01 12.79 10.53
C THR A 328 -1.17 12.29 11.70
N PHE A 329 0.08 12.75 11.82
CA PHE A 329 1.05 12.25 12.80
C PHE A 329 1.48 13.32 13.80
N THR A 330 1.25 13.04 15.07
CA THR A 330 1.88 13.79 16.16
C THR A 330 3.34 13.36 16.34
N PRO A 331 4.20 14.17 16.99
CA PRO A 331 5.54 13.75 17.37
C PRO A 331 5.59 12.41 18.13
N LYS A 332 4.64 12.16 19.04
CA LYS A 332 4.54 10.89 19.76
C LYS A 332 4.20 9.71 18.85
N ASN A 333 3.31 9.92 17.85
CA ASN A 333 3.03 8.88 16.86
C ASN A 333 4.25 8.56 15.99
N LEU A 334 5.09 9.57 15.66
CA LEU A 334 6.34 9.33 14.94
C LEU A 334 7.30 8.45 15.73
N ILE A 335 7.50 8.75 17.02
CA ILE A 335 8.38 7.99 17.91
C ILE A 335 7.91 6.53 18.00
N ALA A 336 6.62 6.33 18.30
CA ALA A 336 6.04 4.99 18.41
C ALA A 336 6.13 4.20 17.10
N GLY A 337 5.78 4.83 15.98
CA GLY A 337 5.83 4.21 14.66
C GLY A 337 7.26 3.89 14.20
N ALA A 338 8.21 4.77 14.46
CA ALA A 338 9.62 4.55 14.16
C ALA A 338 10.19 3.38 14.98
N GLU A 339 9.79 3.23 16.25
CA GLU A 339 10.18 2.08 17.07
C GLU A 339 9.59 0.76 16.53
N ILE A 340 8.32 0.73 16.10
CA ILE A 340 7.74 -0.44 15.44
C ILE A 340 8.51 -0.77 14.17
N LEU A 341 8.79 0.22 13.33
CA LEU A 341 9.52 0.00 12.07
C LEU A 341 10.94 -0.53 12.33
N ARG A 342 11.63 0.00 13.35
CA ARG A 342 12.94 -0.50 13.79
C ARG A 342 12.86 -1.95 14.31
N ALA A 343 11.83 -2.27 15.09
CA ALA A 343 11.59 -3.62 15.58
C ALA A 343 11.35 -4.61 14.43
N VAL A 344 10.51 -4.24 13.47
CA VAL A 344 10.25 -5.01 12.25
C VAL A 344 11.55 -5.22 11.45
N ALA A 345 12.33 -4.16 11.26
CA ALA A 345 13.61 -4.24 10.53
C ALA A 345 14.59 -5.23 11.18
N GLY A 346 14.65 -5.26 12.51
CA GLY A 346 15.48 -6.19 13.25
C GLY A 346 14.97 -7.62 13.23
N GLU A 347 13.72 -7.85 13.65
CA GLU A 347 13.17 -9.20 13.82
C GLU A 347 12.94 -9.92 12.48
N MET A 348 12.64 -9.17 11.40
CA MET A 348 12.50 -9.73 10.05
C MET A 348 13.80 -9.67 9.23
N ARG A 349 14.90 -9.26 9.85
CA ARG A 349 16.24 -9.24 9.25
C ARG A 349 16.27 -8.51 7.91
N LEU A 350 15.85 -7.24 7.90
CA LEU A 350 15.74 -6.47 6.66
C LEU A 350 17.13 -6.08 6.10
N ALA A 351 18.17 -6.06 6.91
CA ALA A 351 19.53 -5.82 6.43
C ALA A 351 19.93 -6.83 5.35
N GLY A 352 20.51 -6.34 4.24
CA GLY A 352 20.90 -7.16 3.09
C GLY A 352 19.74 -7.62 2.19
N LYS A 353 18.50 -7.20 2.45
CA LYS A 353 17.36 -7.46 1.58
C LYS A 353 17.10 -6.29 0.64
N GLN A 354 16.36 -6.57 -0.43
CA GLN A 354 15.82 -5.55 -1.32
C GLN A 354 14.51 -5.03 -0.74
N ILE A 355 14.50 -3.81 -0.27
CA ILE A 355 13.34 -3.20 0.40
C ILE A 355 12.76 -2.13 -0.52
N TYR A 356 11.45 -2.11 -0.65
CA TYR A 356 10.71 -1.12 -1.45
C TYR A 356 9.55 -0.55 -0.64
N TYR A 357 9.37 0.76 -0.71
CA TYR A 357 8.13 1.40 -0.29
C TYR A 357 7.09 1.26 -1.38
N ALA A 358 5.95 0.65 -1.08
CA ALA A 358 4.79 0.57 -1.97
C ALA A 358 3.91 1.80 -1.74
N ARG A 359 4.10 2.86 -2.55
CA ARG A 359 3.42 4.16 -2.39
C ARG A 359 1.90 4.04 -2.34
N TYR A 360 1.33 3.19 -3.18
CA TYR A 360 -0.11 2.96 -3.25
C TYR A 360 -0.59 1.74 -2.45
N GLY A 361 0.21 1.27 -1.48
CA GLY A 361 -0.15 0.14 -0.62
C GLY A 361 -1.45 0.36 0.17
N TYR A 362 -1.79 1.60 0.47
CA TYR A 362 -3.06 1.96 1.10
C TYR A 362 -4.30 1.76 0.20
N LEU A 363 -4.09 1.63 -1.12
CA LEU A 363 -5.12 1.31 -2.12
C LEU A 363 -5.03 -0.14 -2.60
N ALA A 364 -4.08 -0.92 -2.09
CA ALA A 364 -3.67 -2.19 -2.67
C ALA A 364 -4.83 -3.16 -2.90
N TRP A 365 -5.74 -3.32 -1.92
CA TRP A 365 -6.80 -4.29 -2.06
C TRP A 365 -7.91 -3.82 -3.02
N ILE A 366 -8.25 -2.52 -3.07
CA ILE A 366 -9.22 -2.03 -4.05
C ILE A 366 -8.65 -2.10 -5.47
N LEU A 367 -7.37 -1.79 -5.66
CA LEU A 367 -6.69 -1.94 -6.96
C LEU A 367 -6.66 -3.40 -7.42
N SER A 368 -6.37 -4.34 -6.50
CA SER A 368 -6.42 -5.77 -6.80
C SER A 368 -7.83 -6.25 -7.09
N TYR A 369 -8.83 -5.78 -6.35
CA TYR A 369 -10.21 -6.14 -6.59
C TYR A 369 -10.66 -5.72 -7.99
N VAL A 370 -10.45 -4.45 -8.33
CA VAL A 370 -10.82 -3.89 -9.65
C VAL A 370 -10.11 -4.64 -10.77
N ARG A 371 -8.82 -4.93 -10.62
CA ARG A 371 -8.07 -5.73 -11.61
C ARG A 371 -8.67 -7.12 -11.79
N LEU A 372 -9.02 -7.82 -10.70
CA LEU A 372 -9.61 -9.17 -10.78
C LEU A 372 -10.99 -9.16 -11.44
N GLN A 373 -11.74 -8.06 -11.34
CA GLN A 373 -13.02 -7.94 -12.07
C GLN A 373 -12.78 -7.73 -13.56
N ALA A 374 -11.76 -6.99 -13.96
CA ALA A 374 -11.38 -6.81 -15.36
C ALA A 374 -10.79 -8.08 -16.00
N GLU A 375 -10.28 -9.02 -15.21
CA GLU A 375 -9.74 -10.30 -15.68
C GLU A 375 -10.85 -11.36 -15.95
N LYS A 376 -12.12 -11.07 -15.55
CA LYS A 376 -13.27 -11.98 -15.78
C LYS A 376 -13.91 -11.75 -17.13
#